data_acf925cb17c1fb83138efa923db4bdeb
#
_entry.id   acf925cb17c1fb83138efa923db4bdeb
#
_cell.length_a   1.000
_cell.length_b   1.000
_cell.length_c   1.000
_cell.angle_alpha   90.00
_cell.angle_beta   90.00
_cell.angle_gamma   90.00
#
_symmetry.space_group_name_H-M   'P 1'
#
loop_
_entity.id
_entity.type
_entity.pdbx_description
1 polymer ?
#
loop_
_entity_poly.entity_id
_entity_poly.type
_entity_poly.pdbx_seq_one_letter_code
_entity_poly.pdbx_strand_id
1 'polypeptide(L)'
;MSTRATQLRGGVIDRALRGPGMSGSAARQAAFEDTGVHPRARDLLDKVVRQAWTVTDEDVTATKAAGLSEDEIFELTICAALGQAKRQLNAALAALETAARPDLSTTTGAVPDRSRGPR
;
A
#
# COMPACT_ATOMS: atom_id res chain seq x y z
N MET A 1 12.15 -9.96 -14.95
CA MET A 1 10.88 -9.31 -14.65
C MET A 1 10.23 -8.77 -15.90
N SER A 2 8.96 -8.97 -16.03
CA SER A 2 8.27 -8.55 -17.22
C SER A 2 8.13 -7.04 -17.28
N THR A 3 8.63 -6.46 -18.33
CA THR A 3 8.53 -5.04 -18.57
C THR A 3 7.08 -4.62 -18.76
N ARG A 4 6.31 -5.49 -19.42
CA ARG A 4 4.91 -5.18 -19.65
C ARG A 4 4.12 -5.07 -18.36
N ALA A 5 4.31 -6.03 -17.45
CA ALA A 5 3.61 -5.99 -16.18
C ALA A 5 4.00 -4.76 -15.38
N THR A 6 5.27 -4.39 -15.41
CA THR A 6 5.74 -3.20 -14.73
C THR A 6 5.10 -1.95 -15.31
N GLN A 7 5.01 -1.87 -16.61
CA GLN A 7 4.40 -0.72 -17.26
C GLN A 7 2.92 -0.62 -16.98
N LEU A 8 2.22 -1.75 -16.96
CA LEU A 8 0.78 -1.75 -16.67
C LEU A 8 0.52 -1.28 -15.24
N ARG A 9 1.30 -1.78 -14.29
CA ARG A 9 1.15 -1.33 -12.90
C ARG A 9 1.43 0.16 -12.77
N GLY A 10 2.50 0.62 -13.41
CA GLY A 10 2.83 2.04 -13.37
C GLY A 10 1.76 2.90 -13.98
N GLY A 11 1.14 2.43 -15.06
CA GLY A 11 0.06 3.17 -15.71
C GLY A 11 -1.17 3.29 -14.84
N VAL A 12 -1.54 2.21 -14.14
CA VAL A 12 -2.68 2.25 -13.24
C VAL A 12 -2.43 3.20 -12.09
N ILE A 13 -1.26 3.11 -11.47
CA ILE A 13 -0.90 3.99 -10.36
C ILE A 13 -0.88 5.43 -10.80
N ASP A 14 -0.25 5.70 -11.93
CA ASP A 14 -0.15 7.07 -12.44
C ASP A 14 -1.53 7.66 -12.70
N ARG A 15 -2.42 6.88 -13.28
CA ARG A 15 -3.77 7.35 -13.55
C ARG A 15 -4.52 7.64 -12.26
N ALA A 16 -4.36 6.78 -11.26
CA ALA A 16 -5.03 6.99 -9.98
C ALA A 16 -4.52 8.24 -9.29
N LEU A 17 -3.22 8.50 -9.36
CA LEU A 17 -2.63 9.63 -8.66
C LEU A 17 -2.80 10.95 -9.41
N ARG A 18 -2.72 10.93 -10.72
CA ARG A 18 -2.66 12.15 -11.51
C ARG A 18 -3.80 12.35 -12.48
N GLY A 19 -4.65 11.35 -12.62
CA GLY A 19 -5.79 11.48 -13.52
C GLY A 19 -6.81 12.47 -12.99
N PRO A 20 -7.82 12.79 -13.80
CA PRO A 20 -8.86 13.71 -13.35
C PRO A 20 -9.64 13.15 -12.18
N GLY A 21 -10.04 13.99 -11.27
CA GLY A 21 -10.79 13.59 -10.10
C GLY A 21 -11.19 14.79 -9.27
N MET A 22 -11.95 14.51 -8.22
CA MET A 22 -12.47 15.56 -7.34
C MET A 22 -11.48 15.94 -6.25
N SER A 23 -10.62 15.04 -5.87
CA SER A 23 -9.59 15.34 -4.87
C SER A 23 -8.33 15.83 -5.57
N GLY A 24 -7.56 16.67 -4.88
CA GLY A 24 -6.32 17.18 -5.42
C GLY A 24 -5.27 16.09 -5.52
N SER A 25 -4.33 16.27 -6.46
CA SER A 25 -3.28 15.28 -6.62
C SER A 25 -2.39 15.17 -5.38
N ALA A 26 -2.20 16.24 -4.65
CA ALA A 26 -1.41 16.19 -3.42
C ALA A 26 -2.07 15.31 -2.36
N ALA A 27 -3.40 15.39 -2.24
CA ALA A 27 -4.12 14.55 -1.30
C ALA A 27 -4.05 13.08 -1.70
N ARG A 28 -4.15 12.82 -3.00
CA ARG A 28 -4.06 11.45 -3.50
C ARG A 28 -2.67 10.87 -3.32
N GLN A 29 -1.65 11.68 -3.55
CA GLN A 29 -0.28 11.24 -3.34
C GLN A 29 -0.02 10.92 -1.86
N ALA A 30 -0.53 11.78 -0.96
CA ALA A 30 -0.39 11.55 0.47
C ALA A 30 -1.07 10.26 0.89
N ALA A 31 -2.25 9.99 0.35
CA ALA A 31 -2.96 8.75 0.65
C ALA A 31 -2.17 7.55 0.15
N PHE A 32 -1.61 7.64 -1.04
CA PHE A 32 -0.81 6.58 -1.61
C PHE A 32 0.41 6.28 -0.75
N GLU A 33 1.07 7.30 -0.27
CA GLU A 33 2.30 7.15 0.52
C GLU A 33 2.04 6.90 2.00
N ASP A 34 0.80 7.01 2.43
CA ASP A 34 0.41 6.86 3.82
C ASP A 34 1.17 7.85 4.70
N THR A 35 1.33 9.07 4.21
CA THR A 35 2.07 10.12 4.89
C THR A 35 1.40 11.45 4.63
N GLY A 36 1.12 12.21 5.70
CA GLY A 36 0.47 13.50 5.57
C GLY A 36 -0.94 13.38 5.04
N VAL A 37 -1.62 12.31 5.40
CA VAL A 37 -2.97 12.02 4.93
C VAL A 37 -3.93 13.11 5.35
N HIS A 38 -4.86 13.45 4.46
CA HIS A 38 -5.89 14.44 4.72
C HIS A 38 -6.55 14.17 6.07
N PRO A 39 -6.59 15.15 6.98
CA PRO A 39 -7.08 14.91 8.34
C PRO A 39 -8.48 14.33 8.41
N ARG A 40 -9.35 14.75 7.50
CA ARG A 40 -10.74 14.27 7.51
C ARG A 40 -10.90 12.85 7.04
N ALA A 41 -9.90 12.31 6.37
CA ALA A 41 -9.93 10.94 5.87
C ALA A 41 -9.01 10.02 6.65
N ARG A 42 -8.28 10.54 7.62
CA ARG A 42 -7.23 9.79 8.29
C ARG A 42 -7.71 8.47 8.88
N ASP A 43 -8.81 8.52 9.62
CA ASP A 43 -9.29 7.31 10.30
C ASP A 43 -9.72 6.24 9.31
N LEU A 44 -10.44 6.66 8.27
CA LEU A 44 -10.88 5.71 7.26
C LEU A 44 -9.70 5.11 6.50
N LEU A 45 -8.79 5.97 6.04
CA LEU A 45 -7.66 5.49 5.25
C LEU A 45 -6.70 4.65 6.08
N ASP A 46 -6.58 4.92 7.36
CA ASP A 46 -5.78 4.08 8.23
C ASP A 46 -6.33 2.66 8.26
N LYS A 47 -7.64 2.52 8.35
CA LYS A 47 -8.26 1.19 8.27
C LYS A 47 -8.05 0.55 6.91
N VAL A 48 -8.18 1.33 5.84
CA VAL A 48 -7.99 0.79 4.49
C VAL A 48 -6.59 0.19 4.34
N VAL A 49 -5.60 0.86 4.88
CA VAL A 49 -4.22 0.42 4.75
C VAL A 49 -3.91 -0.76 5.65
N ARG A 50 -4.39 -0.72 6.88
CA ARG A 50 -3.97 -1.70 7.89
C ARG A 50 -4.95 -2.82 8.15
N GLN A 51 -6.23 -2.54 8.04
CA GLN A 51 -7.28 -3.49 8.37
C GLN A 51 -8.50 -3.27 7.47
N ALA A 52 -8.28 -3.39 6.16
CA ALA A 52 -9.32 -3.07 5.19
C ALA A 52 -10.65 -3.81 5.48
N TRP A 53 -10.56 -5.00 6.04
CA TRP A 53 -11.75 -5.80 6.33
C TRP A 53 -12.59 -5.22 7.48
N THR A 54 -12.09 -4.24 8.20
CA THR A 54 -12.83 -3.62 9.30
C THR A 54 -13.58 -2.36 8.88
N VAL A 55 -13.45 -1.93 7.64
CA VAL A 55 -14.14 -0.73 7.15
C VAL A 55 -15.64 -1.02 7.11
N THR A 56 -16.41 -0.09 7.66
CA THR A 56 -17.87 -0.23 7.72
C THR A 56 -18.54 0.95 7.05
N ASP A 57 -19.85 0.83 6.86
CA ASP A 57 -20.64 1.94 6.33
C ASP A 57 -20.56 3.15 7.24
N GLU A 58 -20.48 2.92 8.54
CA GLU A 58 -20.35 4.03 9.49
C GLU A 58 -19.05 4.78 9.32
N ASP A 59 -17.98 4.09 9.00
CA ASP A 59 -16.69 4.76 8.75
C ASP A 59 -16.81 5.71 7.57
N VAL A 60 -17.47 5.28 6.51
CA VAL A 60 -17.68 6.11 5.33
C VAL A 60 -18.60 7.28 5.66
N THR A 61 -19.68 7.00 6.38
CA THR A 61 -20.63 8.05 6.76
C THR A 61 -19.96 9.11 7.61
N ALA A 62 -19.13 8.70 8.55
CA ALA A 62 -18.43 9.66 9.40
C ALA A 62 -17.48 10.53 8.58
N THR A 63 -16.81 9.96 7.60
CA THR A 63 -15.90 10.69 6.73
C THR A 63 -16.67 11.70 5.87
N LYS A 64 -17.84 11.31 5.39
CA LYS A 64 -18.70 12.24 4.65
C LYS A 64 -19.17 13.36 5.55
N ALA A 65 -19.54 13.04 6.77
CA ALA A 65 -19.98 14.07 7.73
C ALA A 65 -18.86 15.04 8.05
N ALA A 66 -17.61 14.60 7.95
CA ALA A 66 -16.46 15.47 8.18
C ALA A 66 -16.24 16.43 7.01
N GLY A 67 -16.94 16.26 5.90
CA GLY A 67 -16.92 17.22 4.81
C GLY A 67 -16.34 16.73 3.49
N LEU A 68 -16.03 15.46 3.36
CA LEU A 68 -15.54 14.92 2.08
C LEU A 68 -16.69 14.36 1.26
N SER A 69 -16.65 14.59 -0.04
CA SER A 69 -17.65 14.01 -0.93
C SER A 69 -17.37 12.52 -1.13
N GLU A 70 -18.39 11.83 -1.63
CA GLU A 70 -18.22 10.41 -1.94
C GLU A 70 -17.12 10.20 -2.96
N ASP A 71 -17.05 11.05 -3.97
CA ASP A 71 -16.02 10.90 -5.00
C ASP A 71 -14.62 11.09 -4.42
N GLU A 72 -14.47 12.07 -3.54
CA GLU A 72 -13.18 12.28 -2.88
C GLU A 72 -12.79 11.08 -2.04
N ILE A 73 -13.74 10.56 -1.27
CA ILE A 73 -13.50 9.39 -0.44
C ILE A 73 -13.08 8.20 -1.29
N PHE A 74 -13.80 7.98 -2.39
CA PHE A 74 -13.50 6.87 -3.28
C PHE A 74 -12.10 7.00 -3.86
N GLU A 75 -11.75 8.19 -4.35
CA GLU A 75 -10.44 8.43 -4.95
C GLU A 75 -9.31 8.22 -3.95
N LEU A 76 -9.46 8.77 -2.76
CA LEU A 76 -8.44 8.62 -1.73
C LEU A 76 -8.31 7.18 -1.27
N THR A 77 -9.42 6.47 -1.19
CA THR A 77 -9.41 5.07 -0.80
C THR A 77 -8.66 4.21 -1.82
N ILE A 78 -8.90 4.45 -3.10
CA ILE A 78 -8.20 3.74 -4.16
C ILE A 78 -6.70 4.01 -4.08
N CYS A 79 -6.32 5.27 -3.89
CA CYS A 79 -4.91 5.62 -3.80
C CYS A 79 -4.24 4.98 -2.59
N ALA A 80 -4.92 4.96 -1.45
CA ALA A 80 -4.39 4.33 -0.25
C ALA A 80 -4.20 2.83 -0.45
N ALA A 81 -5.19 2.17 -1.06
CA ALA A 81 -5.12 0.74 -1.31
C ALA A 81 -4.00 0.39 -2.29
N LEU A 82 -3.87 1.18 -3.35
CA LEU A 82 -2.81 0.96 -4.33
C LEU A 82 -1.42 1.15 -3.71
N GLY A 83 -1.28 2.15 -2.86
CA GLY A 83 -0.02 2.39 -2.19
C GLY A 83 0.37 1.23 -1.29
N GLN A 84 -0.59 0.72 -0.52
CA GLN A 84 -0.35 -0.42 0.34
C GLN A 84 -0.01 -1.66 -0.47
N ALA A 85 -0.74 -1.90 -1.56
CA ALA A 85 -0.47 -3.04 -2.41
C ALA A 85 0.94 -2.96 -3.02
N LYS A 86 1.35 -1.78 -3.43
CA LYS A 86 2.68 -1.60 -3.99
C LYS A 86 3.76 -1.90 -2.95
N ARG A 87 3.58 -1.40 -1.73
CA ARG A 87 4.55 -1.66 -0.68
C ARG A 87 4.65 -3.15 -0.37
N GLN A 88 3.51 -3.83 -0.33
CA GLN A 88 3.48 -5.26 -0.08
C GLN A 88 4.15 -6.03 -1.21
N LEU A 89 3.89 -5.66 -2.44
CA LEU A 89 4.50 -6.32 -3.58
C LEU A 89 6.02 -6.11 -3.58
N ASN A 90 6.46 -4.89 -3.34
CA ASN A 90 7.89 -4.61 -3.30
C ASN A 90 8.59 -5.40 -2.20
N ALA A 91 7.97 -5.51 -1.05
CA ALA A 91 8.54 -6.30 0.04
C ALA A 91 8.64 -7.77 -0.32
N ALA A 92 7.59 -8.29 -0.97
CA ALA A 92 7.60 -9.69 -1.39
C ALA A 92 8.66 -9.95 -2.44
N LEU A 93 8.80 -9.05 -3.41
CA LEU A 93 9.81 -9.20 -4.45
C LEU A 93 11.21 -9.12 -3.87
N ALA A 94 11.43 -8.24 -2.91
CA ALA A 94 12.73 -8.13 -2.25
C ALA A 94 13.07 -9.42 -1.52
N ALA A 95 12.08 -10.01 -0.85
CA ALA A 95 12.29 -11.26 -0.13
C ALA A 95 12.62 -12.39 -1.10
N LEU A 96 11.93 -12.41 -2.24
CA LEU A 96 12.20 -13.44 -3.24
C LEU A 96 13.60 -13.30 -3.82
N GLU A 97 14.01 -12.08 -4.06
CA GLU A 97 15.36 -11.83 -4.56
C GLU A 97 16.42 -12.31 -3.58
N THR A 98 16.22 -12.01 -2.32
CA THR A 98 17.15 -12.43 -1.29
C THR A 98 17.22 -13.96 -1.21
N ALA A 99 16.08 -14.60 -1.26
CA ALA A 99 16.04 -16.06 -1.19
C ALA A 99 16.69 -16.72 -2.40
N ALA A 100 16.70 -16.03 -3.52
CA ALA A 100 17.28 -16.57 -4.75
C ALA A 100 18.79 -16.42 -4.81
N ARG A 101 19.42 -15.78 -3.85
CA ARG A 101 20.87 -15.60 -3.83
C ARG A 101 21.49 -16.62 -2.89
N PRO A 102 21.86 -17.76 -3.40
CA PRO A 102 22.32 -18.84 -2.53
C PRO A 102 23.58 -18.51 -1.75
N ASP A 103 24.48 -17.80 -2.35
CA ASP A 103 25.72 -17.48 -1.65
C ASP A 103 25.49 -16.60 -0.44
N LEU A 104 24.61 -15.67 -0.54
CA LEU A 104 24.32 -14.83 0.60
C LEU A 104 23.62 -15.59 1.71
N SER A 105 22.70 -16.40 1.35
CA SER A 105 21.97 -17.13 2.35
C SER A 105 22.86 -18.14 3.05
N THR A 106 23.76 -18.74 2.35
CA THR A 106 24.66 -19.69 2.99
C THR A 106 25.57 -18.98 3.94
N THR A 107 26.02 -17.84 3.58
CA THR A 107 26.93 -17.13 4.43
C THR A 107 26.30 -16.85 5.74
N THR A 108 25.09 -16.68 5.75
CA THR A 108 24.43 -16.34 6.93
C THR A 108 24.58 -17.34 7.99
N GLY A 109 25.15 -18.34 7.79
CA GLY A 109 25.37 -19.29 8.78
C GLY A 109 24.32 -19.38 9.82
N ALA A 110 23.50 -18.47 9.82
CA ALA A 110 22.41 -18.50 10.74
C ALA A 110 21.71 -19.81 10.70
N VAL A 111 21.76 -20.36 9.59
CA VAL A 111 21.14 -21.64 9.42
C VAL A 111 21.53 -22.65 10.43
N PRO A 112 22.75 -22.84 10.65
CA PRO A 112 23.18 -23.83 11.60
C PRO A 112 22.66 -23.58 12.98
N ASP A 113 22.51 -22.36 13.32
CA ASP A 113 22.07 -22.06 14.63
C ASP A 113 20.77 -22.70 14.96
N ARG A 114 19.86 -22.61 14.06
CA ARG A 114 18.59 -23.16 14.33
C ARG A 114 18.66 -24.62 14.55
N SER A 115 19.42 -25.25 13.75
CA SER A 115 19.43 -26.66 13.86
C SER A 115 19.98 -27.11 15.17
N ARG A 116 20.84 -26.36 15.72
CA ARG A 116 21.38 -26.74 16.95
C ARG A 116 20.53 -26.40 18.10
N GLY A 117 19.89 -25.30 18.00
CA GLY A 117 19.12 -24.85 19.09
C GLY A 117 18.38 -25.92 19.81
N PRO A 118 17.72 -26.73 19.15
CA PRO A 118 16.85 -27.67 19.82
C PRO A 118 17.55 -28.74 20.60
N ARG A 119 18.70 -28.91 20.48
CA ARG A 119 19.30 -29.98 21.14
C ARG A 119 19.10 -30.16 22.53
#